data_80f0f0884ba2f5ae08fc8564b5991b7b
#
_entry.id   80f0f0884ba2f5ae08fc8564b5991b7b
#
_cell.length_a   1.000
_cell.length_b   1.000
_cell.length_c   1.000
_cell.angle_alpha   90.00
_cell.angle_beta   90.00
_cell.angle_gamma   90.00
#
_symmetry.space_group_name_H-M   'P 1'
#
loop_
_entity.id
_entity.type
_entity.pdbx_description
1 polymer ?
#
loop_
_entity_poly.entity_id
_entity_poly.type
_entity_poly.pdbx_seq_one_letter_code
_entity_poly.pdbx_strand_id
1 'polypeptide(L)'
;MKKTLLWLKIIRPQTLFASLCPVIVGLLVTTNISWRVGMLTIVCALALQILSNLINDYYDFKRGADKAGRVGFKRALAEGDVNIGQMRTAIFITLGIALLSGLFLTVSAGMCDGSFHLAGCLPILAIGLTALLFAWLYTATNHSLSYLGIADIFVFLYYGVIATAGTYYLQTHTFSWQSFHAGAVCGLISMCVLIINNLRDIESDKAVGKKTFPVRFGKRAGELGMFVVVLLMPLFAYLAFGFSLPMAIVFAGLLLFAKTMKAEGGQYNKCLLGAGLVNLLYVLLVVIG
;
A
#
# COMPACT_ATOMS: atom_id res chain seq x y z
N MET A 1 26.82 12.07 1.88
CA MET A 1 26.34 10.87 2.62
C MET A 1 25.15 11.14 3.55
N LYS A 2 25.14 12.16 4.40
CA LYS A 2 24.02 12.46 5.33
C LYS A 2 22.68 12.80 4.61
N LYS A 3 22.69 13.56 3.51
CA LYS A 3 21.46 13.94 2.77
C LYS A 3 20.77 12.75 2.09
N THR A 4 21.52 11.85 1.46
CA THR A 4 20.97 10.64 0.80
C THR A 4 20.30 9.72 1.82
N LEU A 5 20.93 9.50 2.99
CA LEU A 5 20.35 8.68 4.06
C LEU A 5 19.07 9.29 4.64
N LEU A 6 18.98 10.64 4.67
CA LEU A 6 17.77 11.34 5.09
C LEU A 6 16.61 11.07 4.11
N TRP A 7 16.83 11.24 2.81
CA TRP A 7 15.79 10.97 1.81
C TRP A 7 15.36 9.51 1.79
N LEU A 8 16.26 8.55 1.99
CA LEU A 8 15.90 7.14 2.17
C LEU A 8 14.94 6.93 3.36
N LYS A 9 15.13 7.65 4.47
CA LYS A 9 14.19 7.59 5.60
C LYS A 9 12.83 8.21 5.28
N ILE A 10 12.81 9.31 4.52
CA ILE A 10 11.57 10.00 4.10
C ILE A 10 10.73 9.11 3.18
N ILE A 11 11.36 8.38 2.26
CA ILE A 11 10.69 7.43 1.34
C ILE A 11 10.01 6.29 2.09
N ARG A 12 10.44 5.99 3.34
CA ARG A 12 9.90 4.90 4.18
C ARG A 12 10.00 3.53 3.51
N PRO A 13 11.20 2.95 3.35
CA PRO A 13 11.41 1.67 2.65
C PRO A 13 10.51 0.54 3.14
N GLN A 14 10.17 0.54 4.42
CA GLN A 14 9.29 -0.45 5.04
C GLN A 14 7.86 -0.45 4.47
N THR A 15 7.39 0.67 3.91
CA THR A 15 6.05 0.76 3.30
C THR A 15 6.07 0.41 1.81
N LEU A 16 7.26 0.36 1.17
CA LEU A 16 7.38 0.04 -0.24
C LEU A 16 7.00 -1.41 -0.53
N PHE A 17 7.14 -2.32 0.44
CA PHE A 17 6.70 -3.70 0.30
C PHE A 17 5.19 -3.81 0.05
N ALA A 18 4.39 -2.89 0.62
CA ALA A 18 2.95 -2.88 0.42
C ALA A 18 2.55 -2.62 -1.06
N SER A 19 3.36 -1.86 -1.81
CA SER A 19 3.12 -1.60 -3.24
C SER A 19 3.87 -2.56 -4.16
N LEU A 20 5.04 -3.04 -3.74
CA LEU A 20 5.89 -3.92 -4.54
C LEU A 20 5.35 -5.36 -4.57
N CYS A 21 4.98 -5.91 -3.41
CA CYS A 21 4.55 -7.31 -3.31
C CYS A 21 3.33 -7.64 -4.18
N PRO A 22 2.24 -6.85 -4.22
CA PRO A 22 1.11 -7.15 -5.09
C PRO A 22 1.46 -7.10 -6.59
N VAL A 23 2.39 -6.22 -7.00
CA VAL A 23 2.89 -6.21 -8.39
C VAL A 23 3.67 -7.48 -8.69
N ILE A 24 4.56 -7.92 -7.79
CA ILE A 24 5.30 -9.18 -7.96
C ILE A 24 4.33 -10.36 -8.02
N VAL A 25 3.34 -10.44 -7.13
CA VAL A 25 2.31 -11.50 -7.16
C VAL A 25 1.55 -11.48 -8.49
N GLY A 26 1.20 -10.30 -9.02
CA GLY A 26 0.57 -10.15 -10.33
C GLY A 26 1.43 -10.69 -11.48
N LEU A 27 2.75 -10.48 -11.42
CA LEU A 27 3.70 -11.07 -12.38
C LEU A 27 3.81 -12.59 -12.22
N LEU A 28 3.84 -13.10 -10.98
CA LEU A 28 3.99 -14.54 -10.69
C LEU A 28 2.79 -15.38 -11.16
N VAL A 29 1.57 -14.82 -11.15
CA VAL A 29 0.37 -15.50 -11.66
C VAL A 29 0.22 -15.37 -13.18
N THR A 30 1.18 -14.73 -13.86
CA THR A 30 1.21 -14.55 -15.32
C THR A 30 2.11 -15.57 -15.97
N THR A 31 1.65 -16.21 -17.04
CA THR A 31 2.43 -17.25 -17.75
C THR A 31 3.52 -16.67 -18.65
N ASN A 32 3.22 -15.54 -19.32
CA ASN A 32 4.14 -14.87 -20.25
C ASN A 32 4.43 -13.44 -19.79
N ILE A 33 5.63 -13.17 -19.27
CA ILE A 33 6.00 -11.89 -18.69
C ILE A 33 6.76 -11.04 -19.71
N SER A 34 6.20 -9.86 -20.03
CA SER A 34 6.95 -8.77 -20.64
C SER A 34 7.72 -8.02 -19.54
N TRP A 35 9.01 -8.29 -19.41
CA TRP A 35 9.85 -7.65 -18.39
C TRP A 35 9.90 -6.14 -18.50
N ARG A 36 9.76 -5.57 -19.71
CA ARG A 36 9.69 -4.12 -19.91
C ARG A 36 8.46 -3.52 -19.22
N VAL A 37 7.29 -4.11 -19.45
CA VAL A 37 6.03 -3.70 -18.82
C VAL A 37 6.08 -3.97 -17.32
N GLY A 38 6.61 -5.13 -16.88
CA GLY A 38 6.76 -5.48 -15.47
C GLY A 38 7.62 -4.49 -14.70
N MET A 39 8.80 -4.14 -15.21
CA MET A 39 9.69 -3.16 -14.57
C MET A 39 9.06 -1.76 -14.53
N LEU A 40 8.37 -1.36 -15.59
CA LEU A 40 7.67 -0.08 -15.61
C LEU A 40 6.52 -0.04 -14.60
N THR A 41 5.80 -1.16 -14.43
CA THR A 41 4.76 -1.30 -13.40
C THR A 41 5.33 -1.17 -11.99
N ILE A 42 6.49 -1.79 -11.73
CA ILE A 42 7.22 -1.64 -10.46
C ILE A 42 7.59 -0.17 -10.21
N VAL A 43 8.16 0.51 -11.20
CA VAL A 43 8.54 1.93 -11.08
C VAL A 43 7.31 2.78 -10.79
N CYS A 44 6.19 2.57 -11.50
CA CYS A 44 4.95 3.30 -11.30
C CYS A 44 4.38 3.07 -9.88
N ALA A 45 4.30 1.82 -9.44
CA ALA A 45 3.79 1.47 -8.12
C ALA A 45 4.65 2.06 -6.99
N LEU A 46 5.98 2.00 -7.11
CA LEU A 46 6.89 2.62 -6.16
C LEU A 46 6.77 4.16 -6.15
N ALA A 47 6.64 4.79 -7.32
CA ALA A 47 6.46 6.23 -7.42
C ALA A 47 5.14 6.67 -6.76
N LEU A 48 4.02 5.97 -7.00
CA LEU A 48 2.73 6.23 -6.35
C LEU A 48 2.81 6.07 -4.82
N GLN A 49 3.51 5.04 -4.33
CA GLN A 49 3.72 4.83 -2.90
C GLN A 49 4.53 5.95 -2.25
N ILE A 50 5.65 6.31 -2.88
CA ILE A 50 6.50 7.41 -2.40
C ILE A 50 5.72 8.72 -2.43
N LEU A 51 4.99 8.99 -3.51
CA LEU A 51 4.15 10.18 -3.64
C LEU A 51 3.12 10.27 -2.50
N SER A 52 2.42 9.16 -2.22
CA SER A 52 1.46 9.08 -1.11
C SER A 52 2.11 9.38 0.24
N ASN A 53 3.31 8.83 0.50
CA ASN A 53 4.06 9.10 1.72
C ASN A 53 4.45 10.59 1.85
N LEU A 54 4.95 11.20 0.77
CA LEU A 54 5.35 12.61 0.75
C LEU A 54 4.16 13.56 0.92
N ILE A 55 3.05 13.29 0.24
CA ILE A 55 1.79 14.06 0.37
C ILE A 55 1.27 13.96 1.82
N ASN A 56 1.27 12.76 2.39
CA ASN A 56 0.84 12.56 3.77
C ASN A 56 1.71 13.36 4.75
N ASP A 57 3.05 13.30 4.65
CA ASP A 57 3.95 14.05 5.51
C ASP A 57 3.77 15.57 5.36
N TYR A 58 3.55 16.05 4.13
CA TYR A 58 3.35 17.46 3.85
C TYR A 58 2.06 18.00 4.48
N TYR A 59 0.93 17.29 4.31
CA TYR A 59 -0.35 17.76 4.80
C TYR A 59 -0.54 17.52 6.30
N ASP A 60 -0.02 16.43 6.87
CA ASP A 60 -0.05 16.20 8.31
C ASP A 60 0.80 17.26 9.05
N PHE A 61 1.96 17.67 8.48
CA PHE A 61 2.73 18.79 9.00
C PHE A 61 1.94 20.11 8.95
N LYS A 62 1.32 20.44 7.81
CA LYS A 62 0.51 21.67 7.66
C LYS A 62 -0.66 21.76 8.64
N ARG A 63 -1.24 20.61 9.03
CA ARG A 63 -2.35 20.54 10.00
C ARG A 63 -1.89 20.48 11.45
N GLY A 64 -0.58 20.43 11.70
CA GLY A 64 -0.04 20.25 13.04
C GLY A 64 -0.34 18.86 13.64
N ALA A 65 -0.72 17.89 12.82
CA ALA A 65 -0.92 16.50 13.24
C ALA A 65 0.41 15.82 13.54
N ASP A 66 1.47 16.17 12.81
CA ASP A 66 2.82 15.69 13.05
C ASP A 66 3.57 16.69 13.95
N LYS A 67 3.90 16.25 15.17
CA LYS A 67 4.70 17.00 16.14
C LYS A 67 6.03 16.28 16.37
N ALA A 68 7.08 17.04 16.74
CA ALA A 68 8.33 16.47 17.21
C ALA A 68 8.07 15.60 18.45
N GLY A 69 8.75 14.43 18.52
CA GLY A 69 8.62 13.51 19.66
C GLY A 69 7.42 12.54 19.61
N ARG A 70 6.70 12.41 18.47
CA ARG A 70 5.63 11.41 18.33
C ARG A 70 6.16 9.96 18.51
N VAL A 71 5.28 9.05 18.93
CA VAL A 71 5.59 7.62 19.14
C VAL A 71 5.93 6.88 17.82
N GLY A 72 5.38 7.35 16.68
CA GLY A 72 5.62 6.81 15.35
C GLY A 72 6.99 7.15 14.77
N PHE A 73 7.23 6.77 13.52
CA PHE A 73 8.46 7.13 12.81
C PHE A 73 8.60 8.66 12.71
N LYS A 74 9.83 9.14 12.90
CA LYS A 74 10.16 10.58 12.78
C LYS A 74 9.78 11.12 11.42
N ARG A 75 9.22 12.33 11.39
CA ARG A 75 8.82 13.05 10.19
C ARG A 75 9.81 14.17 9.90
N ALA A 76 10.46 14.12 8.75
CA ALA A 76 11.53 15.03 8.41
C ALA A 76 11.12 16.52 8.39
N LEU A 77 9.85 16.83 8.02
CA LEU A 77 9.31 18.20 8.11
C LEU A 77 9.10 18.65 9.57
N ALA A 78 8.57 17.77 10.43
CA ALA A 78 8.30 18.09 11.83
C ALA A 78 9.59 18.23 12.66
N GLU A 79 10.64 17.47 12.29
CA GLU A 79 11.97 17.54 12.92
C GLU A 79 12.84 18.69 12.34
N GLY A 80 12.40 19.35 11.26
CA GLY A 80 13.16 20.42 10.59
C GLY A 80 14.32 19.92 9.71
N ASP A 81 14.39 18.62 9.44
CA ASP A 81 15.44 18.00 8.61
C ASP A 81 15.34 18.42 7.13
N VAL A 82 14.14 18.72 6.66
CA VAL A 82 13.82 19.27 5.32
C VAL A 82 12.86 20.44 5.44
N ASN A 83 12.95 21.40 4.53
CA ASN A 83 12.01 22.50 4.45
C ASN A 83 10.83 22.20 3.50
N ILE A 84 9.78 23.04 3.59
CA ILE A 84 8.56 22.91 2.78
C ILE A 84 8.87 22.92 1.28
N GLY A 85 9.82 23.77 0.83
CA GLY A 85 10.22 23.88 -0.58
C GLY A 85 10.81 22.57 -1.09
N GLN A 86 11.74 21.97 -0.33
CA GLN A 86 12.35 20.67 -0.67
C GLN A 86 11.32 19.55 -0.74
N MET A 87 10.37 19.51 0.22
CA MET A 87 9.29 18.53 0.22
C MET A 87 8.38 18.68 -1.01
N ARG A 88 8.00 19.92 -1.37
CA ARG A 88 7.20 20.19 -2.59
C ARG A 88 7.93 19.76 -3.85
N THR A 89 9.23 20.06 -3.97
CA THR A 89 10.05 19.62 -5.12
C THR A 89 10.07 18.08 -5.22
N ALA A 90 10.24 17.37 -4.10
CA ALA A 90 10.20 15.90 -4.09
C ALA A 90 8.82 15.36 -4.53
N ILE A 91 7.72 15.98 -4.07
CA ILE A 91 6.36 15.64 -4.51
C ILE A 91 6.22 15.81 -6.02
N PHE A 92 6.64 16.95 -6.59
CA PHE A 92 6.52 17.20 -8.03
C PHE A 92 7.37 16.26 -8.88
N ILE A 93 8.60 15.96 -8.45
CA ILE A 93 9.47 14.99 -9.15
C ILE A 93 8.81 13.60 -9.14
N THR A 94 8.35 13.15 -7.98
CA THR A 94 7.73 11.82 -7.83
C THR A 94 6.41 11.73 -8.60
N LEU A 95 5.60 12.80 -8.59
CA LEU A 95 4.39 12.91 -9.40
C LEU A 95 4.72 12.81 -10.90
N GLY A 96 5.76 13.50 -11.37
CA GLY A 96 6.21 13.40 -12.76
C GLY A 96 6.60 11.97 -13.15
N ILE A 97 7.33 11.26 -12.30
CA ILE A 97 7.69 9.85 -12.52
C ILE A 97 6.43 8.97 -12.57
N ALA A 98 5.48 9.15 -11.64
CA ALA A 98 4.23 8.38 -11.60
C ALA A 98 3.38 8.65 -12.87
N LEU A 99 3.25 9.90 -13.30
CA LEU A 99 2.50 10.28 -14.49
C LEU A 99 3.13 9.73 -15.76
N LEU A 100 4.45 9.87 -15.94
CA LEU A 100 5.14 9.37 -17.12
C LEU A 100 5.07 7.85 -17.21
N SER A 101 5.40 7.15 -16.10
CA SER A 101 5.32 5.68 -16.09
C SER A 101 3.87 5.19 -16.28
N GLY A 102 2.89 5.83 -15.66
CA GLY A 102 1.47 5.53 -15.83
C GLY A 102 0.97 5.75 -17.27
N LEU A 103 1.42 6.83 -17.92
CA LEU A 103 1.10 7.09 -19.33
C LEU A 103 1.67 6.01 -20.25
N PHE A 104 2.94 5.63 -20.07
CA PHE A 104 3.56 4.53 -20.83
C PHE A 104 2.83 3.21 -20.61
N LEU A 105 2.41 2.89 -19.38
CA LEU A 105 1.63 1.69 -19.09
C LEU A 105 0.25 1.73 -19.74
N THR A 106 -0.41 2.90 -19.75
CA THR A 106 -1.70 3.09 -20.43
C THR A 106 -1.58 2.85 -21.93
N VAL A 107 -0.55 3.41 -22.57
CA VAL A 107 -0.28 3.17 -23.99
C VAL A 107 0.06 1.69 -24.22
N SER A 108 0.87 1.08 -23.39
CA SER A 108 1.21 -0.35 -23.50
C SER A 108 -0.01 -1.25 -23.40
N ALA A 109 -0.97 -0.92 -22.52
CA ALA A 109 -2.24 -1.64 -22.38
C ALA A 109 -3.15 -1.52 -23.63
N GLY A 110 -3.00 -0.44 -24.41
CA GLY A 110 -3.69 -0.26 -25.68
C GLY A 110 -3.05 -0.99 -26.86
N MET A 111 -1.79 -1.41 -26.75
CA MET A 111 -1.06 -2.10 -27.81
C MET A 111 -1.33 -3.61 -27.74
N CYS A 112 -2.11 -4.12 -28.69
CA CYS A 112 -2.41 -5.55 -28.84
C CYS A 112 -2.24 -5.95 -30.30
N ASP A 113 -1.54 -7.05 -30.56
CA ASP A 113 -1.29 -7.60 -31.91
C ASP A 113 -0.77 -6.58 -32.94
N GLY A 114 0.10 -5.67 -32.48
CA GLY A 114 0.67 -4.61 -33.33
C GLY A 114 -0.28 -3.46 -33.65
N SER A 115 -1.50 -3.46 -33.14
CA SER A 115 -2.53 -2.42 -33.33
C SER A 115 -2.83 -1.72 -32.01
N PHE A 116 -3.25 -0.45 -32.09
CA PHE A 116 -3.64 0.33 -30.92
C PHE A 116 -5.16 0.27 -30.73
N HIS A 117 -5.60 -0.17 -29.55
CA HIS A 117 -7.00 -0.28 -29.16
C HIS A 117 -7.28 0.61 -27.94
N LEU A 118 -8.10 1.64 -28.13
CA LEU A 118 -8.46 2.57 -27.04
C LEU A 118 -9.14 1.85 -25.86
N ALA A 119 -9.95 0.83 -26.13
CA ALA A 119 -10.62 0.05 -25.10
C ALA A 119 -9.63 -0.61 -24.11
N GLY A 120 -8.44 -1.03 -24.57
CA GLY A 120 -7.41 -1.59 -23.72
C GLY A 120 -6.76 -0.56 -22.77
N CYS A 121 -6.74 0.72 -23.17
CA CYS A 121 -6.20 1.80 -22.35
C CYS A 121 -7.11 2.16 -21.16
N LEU A 122 -8.44 2.08 -21.34
CA LEU A 122 -9.42 2.63 -20.40
C LEU A 122 -9.29 2.07 -18.99
N PRO A 123 -9.11 0.75 -18.74
CA PRO A 123 -8.96 0.22 -17.40
C PRO A 123 -7.72 0.79 -16.69
N ILE A 124 -6.58 0.84 -17.37
CA ILE A 124 -5.32 1.32 -16.77
C ILE A 124 -5.35 2.83 -16.56
N LEU A 125 -5.94 3.58 -17.49
CA LEU A 125 -6.15 5.02 -17.32
C LEU A 125 -7.05 5.32 -16.11
N ALA A 126 -8.16 4.60 -15.97
CA ALA A 126 -9.07 4.74 -14.83
C ALA A 126 -8.37 4.40 -13.50
N ILE A 127 -7.62 3.30 -13.45
CA ILE A 127 -6.81 2.91 -12.28
C ILE A 127 -5.80 4.01 -11.95
N GLY A 128 -5.05 4.51 -12.93
CA GLY A 128 -4.04 5.53 -12.71
C GLY A 128 -4.63 6.85 -12.19
N LEU A 129 -5.70 7.35 -12.82
CA LEU A 129 -6.37 8.58 -12.40
C LEU A 129 -6.96 8.47 -11.00
N THR A 130 -7.64 7.35 -10.70
CA THR A 130 -8.20 7.12 -9.37
C THR A 130 -7.13 6.87 -8.32
N ALA A 131 -6.00 6.22 -8.65
CA ALA A 131 -4.87 6.07 -7.73
C ALA A 131 -4.25 7.43 -7.34
N LEU A 132 -4.06 8.35 -8.29
CA LEU A 132 -3.60 9.71 -8.03
C LEU A 132 -4.61 10.50 -7.19
N LEU A 133 -5.90 10.39 -7.53
CA LEU A 133 -6.98 11.00 -6.78
C LEU A 133 -6.99 10.50 -5.32
N PHE A 134 -6.83 9.19 -5.10
CA PHE A 134 -6.78 8.62 -3.75
C PHE A 134 -5.51 8.99 -2.99
N ALA A 135 -4.35 9.05 -3.64
CA ALA A 135 -3.13 9.56 -3.01
C ALA A 135 -3.34 10.99 -2.47
N TRP A 136 -4.08 11.82 -3.21
CA TRP A 136 -4.48 13.16 -2.77
C TRP A 136 -5.57 13.13 -1.69
N LEU A 137 -6.69 12.44 -1.92
CA LEU A 137 -7.83 12.38 -1.00
C LEU A 137 -7.50 11.68 0.31
N TYR A 138 -6.46 10.84 0.34
CA TYR A 138 -6.07 10.12 1.54
C TYR A 138 -5.75 11.08 2.70
N THR A 139 -5.09 12.21 2.42
CA THR A 139 -4.66 13.15 3.46
C THR A 139 -4.93 14.62 3.13
N ALA A 140 -5.00 15.02 1.85
CA ALA A 140 -4.92 16.42 1.46
C ALA A 140 -6.17 17.26 1.77
N THR A 141 -7.35 16.65 1.97
CA THR A 141 -8.61 17.34 2.18
C THR A 141 -9.06 17.29 3.65
N ASN A 142 -9.91 18.24 4.07
CA ASN A 142 -10.51 18.23 5.41
C ASN A 142 -11.47 17.05 5.64
N HIS A 143 -11.93 16.42 4.55
CA HIS A 143 -12.73 15.20 4.51
C HIS A 143 -11.92 14.04 3.95
N SER A 144 -10.62 13.97 4.28
CA SER A 144 -9.73 12.92 3.77
C SER A 144 -10.15 11.54 4.26
N LEU A 145 -9.83 10.50 3.47
CA LEU A 145 -10.20 9.11 3.77
C LEU A 145 -9.67 8.64 5.13
N SER A 146 -8.48 9.12 5.53
CA SER A 146 -7.89 8.84 6.84
C SER A 146 -8.70 9.48 7.99
N TYR A 147 -9.33 10.64 7.75
CA TYR A 147 -10.21 11.28 8.72
C TYR A 147 -11.62 10.69 8.76
N LEU A 148 -12.11 10.18 7.63
CA LEU A 148 -13.43 9.54 7.54
C LEU A 148 -13.44 8.09 8.06
N GLY A 149 -12.29 7.44 8.21
CA GLY A 149 -12.16 6.07 8.70
C GLY A 149 -12.61 5.01 7.68
N ILE A 150 -12.55 5.33 6.40
CA ILE A 150 -12.85 4.40 5.29
C ILE A 150 -11.59 4.02 4.50
N ALA A 151 -10.42 4.46 4.97
CA ALA A 151 -9.14 4.21 4.32
C ALA A 151 -8.82 2.71 4.17
N ASP A 152 -9.32 1.86 5.07
CA ASP A 152 -9.09 0.42 5.06
C ASP A 152 -9.57 -0.24 3.75
N ILE A 153 -10.75 0.15 3.23
CA ILE A 153 -11.29 -0.37 1.97
C ILE A 153 -10.38 0.03 0.79
N PHE A 154 -9.91 1.27 0.77
CA PHE A 154 -9.02 1.75 -0.29
C PHE A 154 -7.65 1.08 -0.24
N VAL A 155 -7.12 0.83 0.96
CA VAL A 155 -5.89 0.08 1.14
C VAL A 155 -6.06 -1.35 0.62
N PHE A 156 -7.14 -2.03 0.97
CA PHE A 156 -7.45 -3.38 0.45
C PHE A 156 -7.47 -3.40 -1.08
N LEU A 157 -8.19 -2.46 -1.69
CA LEU A 157 -8.33 -2.42 -3.14
C LEU A 157 -7.04 -2.03 -3.85
N TYR A 158 -6.40 -0.90 -3.48
CA TYR A 158 -5.28 -0.36 -4.25
C TYR A 158 -3.94 -1.02 -3.93
N TYR A 159 -3.71 -1.43 -2.66
CA TYR A 159 -2.49 -2.14 -2.26
C TYR A 159 -2.63 -3.67 -2.31
N GLY A 160 -3.68 -4.15 -2.96
CA GLY A 160 -3.93 -5.58 -3.13
C GLY A 160 -4.54 -5.86 -4.49
N VAL A 161 -5.87 -5.86 -4.54
CA VAL A 161 -6.65 -6.33 -5.68
C VAL A 161 -6.27 -5.61 -6.98
N ILE A 162 -6.31 -4.27 -6.99
CA ILE A 162 -6.08 -3.46 -8.20
C ILE A 162 -4.61 -3.54 -8.62
N ALA A 163 -3.66 -3.49 -7.69
CA ALA A 163 -2.25 -3.59 -8.02
C ALA A 163 -1.91 -4.95 -8.64
N THR A 164 -2.45 -6.05 -8.11
CA THR A 164 -2.19 -7.42 -8.62
C THR A 164 -2.93 -7.67 -9.92
N ALA A 165 -4.25 -7.45 -9.96
CA ALA A 165 -5.06 -7.68 -11.15
C ALA A 165 -4.72 -6.71 -12.30
N GLY A 166 -4.38 -5.46 -11.98
CA GLY A 166 -3.90 -4.48 -12.96
C GLY A 166 -2.55 -4.87 -13.55
N THR A 167 -1.64 -5.42 -12.74
CA THR A 167 -0.36 -5.97 -13.23
C THR A 167 -0.59 -7.15 -14.17
N TYR A 168 -1.47 -8.08 -13.79
CA TYR A 168 -1.86 -9.20 -14.64
C TYR A 168 -2.47 -8.71 -15.96
N TYR A 169 -3.41 -7.75 -15.91
CA TYR A 169 -4.03 -7.17 -17.10
C TYR A 169 -3.02 -6.52 -18.05
N LEU A 170 -2.03 -5.80 -17.52
CA LEU A 170 -0.95 -5.19 -18.31
C LEU A 170 -0.10 -6.21 -19.05
N GLN A 171 -0.03 -7.46 -18.58
CA GLN A 171 0.73 -8.53 -19.20
C GLN A 171 -0.11 -9.34 -20.21
N THR A 172 -1.42 -9.49 -19.97
CA THR A 172 -2.28 -10.45 -20.68
C THR A 172 -3.44 -9.83 -21.44
N HIS A 173 -3.72 -8.56 -21.20
CA HIS A 173 -4.90 -7.81 -21.70
C HIS A 173 -6.26 -8.45 -21.31
N THR A 174 -6.24 -9.34 -20.32
CA THR A 174 -7.43 -10.07 -19.83
C THR A 174 -7.57 -9.92 -18.32
N PHE A 175 -8.78 -10.14 -17.80
CA PHE A 175 -9.04 -10.24 -16.35
C PHE A 175 -8.84 -11.68 -15.88
N SER A 176 -8.35 -11.85 -14.65
CA SER A 176 -8.19 -13.16 -13.99
C SER A 176 -8.73 -13.12 -12.57
N TRP A 177 -9.65 -14.03 -12.25
CA TRP A 177 -10.10 -14.24 -10.88
C TRP A 177 -8.98 -14.71 -9.95
N GLN A 178 -8.04 -15.48 -10.48
CA GLN A 178 -6.85 -15.90 -9.72
C GLN A 178 -6.04 -14.67 -9.27
N SER A 179 -5.76 -13.74 -10.19
CA SER A 179 -5.01 -12.51 -9.86
C SER A 179 -5.80 -11.62 -8.89
N PHE A 180 -7.13 -11.57 -9.00
CA PHE A 180 -8.00 -10.85 -8.07
C PHE A 180 -7.88 -11.41 -6.65
N HIS A 181 -8.03 -12.74 -6.48
CA HIS A 181 -7.98 -13.37 -5.17
C HIS A 181 -6.57 -13.35 -4.57
N ALA A 182 -5.54 -13.58 -5.38
CA ALA A 182 -4.15 -13.45 -4.96
C ALA A 182 -3.83 -12.02 -4.47
N GLY A 183 -4.33 -11.01 -5.18
CA GLY A 183 -4.24 -9.63 -4.78
C GLY A 183 -5.02 -9.31 -3.50
N ALA A 184 -6.16 -9.96 -3.28
CA ALA A 184 -6.93 -9.77 -2.05
C ALA A 184 -6.12 -10.16 -0.81
N VAL A 185 -5.28 -11.20 -0.87
CA VAL A 185 -4.35 -11.55 0.24
C VAL A 185 -3.36 -10.41 0.51
N CYS A 186 -2.74 -9.84 -0.54
CA CYS A 186 -1.85 -8.67 -0.40
C CYS A 186 -2.58 -7.48 0.23
N GLY A 187 -3.83 -7.24 -0.18
CA GLY A 187 -4.70 -6.19 0.37
C GLY A 187 -4.99 -6.39 1.85
N LEU A 188 -5.31 -7.63 2.26
CA LEU A 188 -5.54 -7.98 3.67
C LEU A 188 -4.28 -7.77 4.52
N ILE A 189 -3.11 -8.15 4.02
CA ILE A 189 -1.84 -7.89 4.72
C ILE A 189 -1.60 -6.36 4.85
N SER A 190 -1.88 -5.59 3.80
CA SER A 190 -1.75 -4.13 3.82
C SER A 190 -2.77 -3.48 4.77
N MET A 191 -3.98 -4.04 4.90
CA MET A 191 -4.94 -3.63 5.95
C MET A 191 -4.38 -3.88 7.35
N CYS A 192 -3.68 -4.99 7.61
CA CYS A 192 -3.02 -5.20 8.90
C CYS A 192 -2.01 -4.09 9.21
N VAL A 193 -1.22 -3.62 8.21
CA VAL A 193 -0.33 -2.46 8.39
C VAL A 193 -1.10 -1.22 8.83
N LEU A 194 -2.22 -0.92 8.18
CA LEU A 194 -3.04 0.24 8.53
C LEU A 194 -3.69 0.10 9.90
N ILE A 195 -4.24 -1.07 10.23
CA ILE A 195 -4.85 -1.34 11.54
C ILE A 195 -3.81 -1.19 12.65
N ILE A 196 -2.59 -1.72 12.49
CA ILE A 196 -1.49 -1.57 13.46
C ILE A 196 -1.13 -0.09 13.66
N ASN A 197 -1.05 0.71 12.58
CA ASN A 197 -0.85 2.15 12.67
C ASN A 197 -1.97 2.82 13.47
N ASN A 198 -3.22 2.50 13.14
CA ASN A 198 -4.40 3.08 13.79
C ASN A 198 -4.49 2.68 15.28
N LEU A 199 -4.11 1.45 15.65
CA LEU A 199 -4.05 1.01 17.04
C LEU A 199 -2.95 1.73 17.83
N ARG A 200 -1.79 1.99 17.22
CA ARG A 200 -0.70 2.75 17.84
C ARG A 200 -1.10 4.20 18.10
N ASP A 201 -1.80 4.79 17.15
CA ASP A 201 -2.00 6.25 17.08
C ASP A 201 -3.39 6.69 17.60
N ILE A 202 -4.16 5.83 18.32
CA ILE A 202 -5.54 6.11 18.79
C ILE A 202 -5.64 7.48 19.47
N GLU A 203 -4.79 7.76 20.46
CA GLU A 203 -4.86 9.00 21.23
C GLU A 203 -4.49 10.23 20.39
N SER A 204 -3.45 10.13 19.57
CA SER A 204 -3.04 11.22 18.70
C SER A 204 -4.05 11.48 17.58
N ASP A 205 -4.65 10.43 17.01
CA ASP A 205 -5.68 10.54 15.98
C ASP A 205 -6.97 11.17 16.53
N LYS A 206 -7.36 10.77 17.75
CA LYS A 206 -8.49 11.38 18.45
C LYS A 206 -8.27 12.86 18.71
N ALA A 207 -7.06 13.25 19.13
CA ALA A 207 -6.71 14.64 19.43
C ALA A 207 -6.79 15.57 18.21
N VAL A 208 -6.57 15.05 16.99
CA VAL A 208 -6.67 15.81 15.72
C VAL A 208 -7.98 15.56 14.97
N GLY A 209 -8.95 14.88 15.59
CA GLY A 209 -10.28 14.64 15.03
C GLY A 209 -10.38 13.58 13.95
N LYS A 210 -9.36 12.71 13.79
CA LYS A 210 -9.45 11.53 12.90
C LYS A 210 -10.46 10.54 13.47
N LYS A 211 -11.23 9.92 12.57
CA LYS A 211 -12.28 8.94 12.92
C LYS A 211 -11.91 7.54 12.44
N THR A 212 -10.67 7.11 12.70
CA THR A 212 -10.22 5.76 12.37
C THR A 212 -11.07 4.70 13.09
N PHE A 213 -11.10 3.47 12.57
CA PHE A 213 -11.93 2.42 13.12
C PHE A 213 -11.70 2.21 14.64
N PRO A 214 -10.45 2.14 15.17
CA PRO A 214 -10.21 2.04 16.60
C PRO A 214 -10.60 3.31 17.39
N VAL A 215 -10.53 4.51 16.79
CA VAL A 215 -10.99 5.75 17.44
C VAL A 215 -12.51 5.76 17.63
N ARG A 216 -13.27 5.23 16.64
CA ARG A 216 -14.73 5.18 16.68
C ARG A 216 -15.28 4.10 17.59
N PHE A 217 -14.71 2.89 17.50
CA PHE A 217 -15.28 1.68 18.09
C PHE A 217 -14.43 1.11 19.25
N GLY A 218 -13.31 1.78 19.55
CA GLY A 218 -12.39 1.37 20.61
C GLY A 218 -11.29 0.39 20.15
N LYS A 219 -10.26 0.26 20.99
CA LYS A 219 -9.09 -0.58 20.73
C LYS A 219 -9.48 -2.04 20.45
N ARG A 220 -10.38 -2.62 21.27
CA ARG A 220 -10.83 -4.02 21.12
C ARG A 220 -11.51 -4.28 19.77
N ALA A 221 -12.27 -3.32 19.25
CA ALA A 221 -12.88 -3.46 17.92
C ALA A 221 -11.81 -3.45 16.81
N GLY A 222 -10.79 -2.60 16.92
CA GLY A 222 -9.64 -2.62 16.01
C GLY A 222 -8.87 -3.95 16.05
N GLU A 223 -8.67 -4.51 17.23
CA GLU A 223 -8.05 -5.82 17.44
C GLU A 223 -8.87 -6.94 16.80
N LEU A 224 -10.19 -6.96 17.04
CA LEU A 224 -11.08 -7.93 16.41
C LEU A 224 -11.09 -7.79 14.87
N GLY A 225 -11.11 -6.55 14.37
CA GLY A 225 -11.00 -6.28 12.92
C GLY A 225 -9.72 -6.88 12.33
N MET A 226 -8.57 -6.73 13.01
CA MET A 226 -7.31 -7.36 12.58
C MET A 226 -7.40 -8.89 12.57
N PHE A 227 -8.02 -9.49 13.59
CA PHE A 227 -8.22 -10.94 13.67
C PHE A 227 -9.06 -11.45 12.49
N VAL A 228 -10.18 -10.78 12.17
CA VAL A 228 -11.03 -11.13 11.01
C VAL A 228 -10.24 -11.03 9.71
N VAL A 229 -9.48 -9.95 9.51
CA VAL A 229 -8.63 -9.76 8.34
C VAL A 229 -7.62 -10.91 8.17
N VAL A 230 -6.99 -11.34 9.26
CA VAL A 230 -6.03 -12.47 9.25
C VAL A 230 -6.71 -13.79 8.87
N LEU A 231 -7.91 -14.04 9.40
CA LEU A 231 -8.68 -15.27 9.10
C LEU A 231 -9.19 -15.31 7.65
N LEU A 232 -9.35 -14.16 6.99
CA LEU A 232 -9.74 -14.10 5.57
C LEU A 232 -8.58 -14.43 4.62
N MET A 233 -7.32 -14.29 5.04
CA MET A 233 -6.16 -14.54 4.19
C MET A 233 -6.15 -15.95 3.58
N PRO A 234 -6.31 -17.06 4.35
CA PRO A 234 -6.30 -18.42 3.77
C PRO A 234 -7.48 -18.67 2.85
N LEU A 235 -8.65 -18.04 3.08
CA LEU A 235 -9.78 -18.14 2.17
C LEU A 235 -9.44 -17.61 0.78
N PHE A 236 -8.90 -16.39 0.69
CA PHE A 236 -8.52 -15.80 -0.58
C PHE A 236 -7.31 -16.51 -1.22
N ALA A 237 -6.37 -17.02 -0.42
CA ALA A 237 -5.28 -17.86 -0.92
C ALA A 237 -5.81 -19.17 -1.52
N TYR A 238 -6.79 -19.82 -0.89
CA TYR A 238 -7.46 -21.00 -1.42
C TYR A 238 -8.21 -20.69 -2.73
N LEU A 239 -8.94 -19.57 -2.80
CA LEU A 239 -9.66 -19.17 -4.01
C LEU A 239 -8.71 -18.86 -5.18
N ALA A 240 -7.47 -18.42 -4.89
CA ALA A 240 -6.44 -18.14 -5.90
C ALA A 240 -5.71 -19.40 -6.38
N PHE A 241 -5.32 -20.28 -5.46
CA PHE A 241 -4.34 -21.33 -5.70
C PHE A 241 -4.81 -22.74 -5.31
N GLY A 242 -6.06 -22.90 -4.85
CA GLY A 242 -6.55 -24.14 -4.30
C GLY A 242 -5.89 -24.49 -2.96
N PHE A 243 -5.89 -25.76 -2.59
CA PHE A 243 -5.27 -26.23 -1.35
C PHE A 243 -3.74 -26.33 -1.54
N SER A 244 -3.03 -25.25 -1.23
CA SER A 244 -1.62 -25.05 -1.56
C SER A 244 -0.87 -24.27 -0.50
N LEU A 245 0.46 -24.19 -0.64
CA LEU A 245 1.37 -23.55 0.32
C LEU A 245 1.02 -22.09 0.66
N PRO A 246 0.57 -21.22 -0.28
CA PRO A 246 0.12 -19.85 0.04
C PRO A 246 -0.91 -19.73 1.16
N MET A 247 -1.72 -20.75 1.43
CA MET A 247 -2.65 -20.74 2.57
C MET A 247 -1.93 -20.64 3.93
N ALA A 248 -0.68 -21.10 4.01
CA ALA A 248 0.11 -21.04 5.25
C ALA A 248 0.40 -19.60 5.73
N ILE A 249 0.08 -18.59 4.92
CA ILE A 249 0.20 -17.17 5.31
C ILE A 249 -0.59 -16.85 6.58
N VAL A 250 -1.65 -17.60 6.87
CA VAL A 250 -2.45 -17.43 8.09
C VAL A 250 -1.60 -17.56 9.36
N PHE A 251 -0.62 -18.46 9.39
CA PHE A 251 0.24 -18.64 10.58
C PHE A 251 1.09 -17.41 10.85
N ALA A 252 1.65 -16.80 9.79
CA ALA A 252 2.39 -15.54 9.92
C ALA A 252 1.46 -14.39 10.34
N GLY A 253 0.24 -14.34 9.81
CA GLY A 253 -0.79 -13.38 10.19
C GLY A 253 -1.18 -13.52 11.67
N LEU A 254 -1.40 -14.75 12.16
CA LEU A 254 -1.72 -15.01 13.56
C LEU A 254 -0.56 -14.66 14.51
N LEU A 255 0.68 -14.92 14.11
CA LEU A 255 1.85 -14.50 14.88
C LEU A 255 1.96 -12.96 14.93
N LEU A 256 1.70 -12.29 13.82
CA LEU A 256 1.68 -10.82 13.76
C LEU A 256 0.55 -10.27 14.64
N PHE A 257 -0.64 -10.85 14.57
CA PHE A 257 -1.77 -10.51 15.43
C PHE A 257 -1.41 -10.65 16.92
N ALA A 258 -0.90 -11.82 17.33
CA ALA A 258 -0.53 -12.08 18.73
C ALA A 258 0.53 -11.10 19.27
N LYS A 259 1.50 -10.70 18.40
CA LYS A 259 2.49 -9.66 18.76
C LYS A 259 1.85 -8.29 18.89
N THR A 260 0.89 -7.96 18.00
CA THR A 260 0.19 -6.66 18.01
C THR A 260 -0.67 -6.51 19.27
N MET A 261 -1.32 -7.59 19.72
CA MET A 261 -2.13 -7.59 20.97
C MET A 261 -1.32 -7.30 22.23
N LYS A 262 -0.05 -7.65 22.23
CA LYS A 262 0.88 -7.42 23.36
C LYS A 262 1.69 -6.13 23.19
N ALA A 263 1.51 -5.40 22.09
CA ALA A 263 2.31 -4.22 21.79
C ALA A 263 1.80 -2.99 22.53
N GLU A 264 2.75 -2.18 23.00
CA GLU A 264 2.50 -0.88 23.62
C GLU A 264 3.49 0.16 23.06
N GLY A 265 3.02 1.40 22.89
CA GLY A 265 3.84 2.53 22.47
C GLY A 265 4.69 2.22 21.23
N GLY A 266 6.00 2.39 21.33
CA GLY A 266 6.95 2.16 20.23
C GLY A 266 7.06 0.71 19.75
N GLN A 267 6.52 -0.28 20.48
CA GLN A 267 6.55 -1.69 20.06
C GLN A 267 5.70 -1.94 18.81
N TYR A 268 4.65 -1.15 18.58
CA TYR A 268 3.88 -1.20 17.35
C TYR A 268 4.74 -0.97 16.09
N ASN A 269 5.83 -0.21 16.18
CA ASN A 269 6.75 -0.01 15.05
C ASN A 269 7.44 -1.33 14.63
N LYS A 270 7.71 -2.24 15.59
CA LYS A 270 8.21 -3.59 15.28
C LYS A 270 7.15 -4.46 14.62
N CYS A 271 5.87 -4.32 15.02
CA CYS A 271 4.75 -5.01 14.38
C CYS A 271 4.56 -4.53 12.93
N LEU A 272 4.74 -3.23 12.64
CA LEU A 272 4.70 -2.69 11.28
C LEU A 272 5.79 -3.26 10.38
N LEU A 273 7.02 -3.40 10.90
CA LEU A 273 8.10 -4.09 10.18
C LEU A 273 7.75 -5.56 9.95
N GLY A 274 7.16 -6.22 10.96
CA GLY A 274 6.66 -7.59 10.85
C GLY A 274 5.61 -7.75 9.76
N ALA A 275 4.68 -6.82 9.62
CA ALA A 275 3.67 -6.86 8.54
C ALA A 275 4.31 -6.73 7.14
N GLY A 276 5.36 -5.91 6.99
CA GLY A 276 6.16 -5.88 5.76
C GLY A 276 6.80 -7.22 5.43
N LEU A 277 7.33 -7.93 6.44
CA LEU A 277 7.89 -9.28 6.28
C LEU A 277 6.82 -10.32 5.93
N VAL A 278 5.58 -10.18 6.44
CA VAL A 278 4.45 -11.05 6.06
C VAL A 278 4.12 -10.88 4.58
N ASN A 279 4.17 -9.66 4.02
CA ASN A 279 4.03 -9.43 2.59
C ASN A 279 5.11 -10.17 1.77
N LEU A 280 6.38 -10.07 2.17
CA LEU A 280 7.48 -10.78 1.50
C LEU A 280 7.32 -12.30 1.61
N LEU A 281 6.92 -12.80 2.79
CA LEU A 281 6.67 -14.22 2.98
C LEU A 281 5.55 -14.72 2.06
N TYR A 282 4.48 -13.93 1.88
CA TYR A 282 3.42 -14.32 0.95
C TYR A 282 3.93 -14.45 -0.48
N VAL A 283 4.75 -13.52 -0.96
CA VAL A 283 5.41 -13.64 -2.27
C VAL A 283 6.22 -14.93 -2.37
N LEU A 284 7.02 -15.25 -1.34
CA LEU A 284 7.80 -16.49 -1.31
C LEU A 284 6.92 -17.74 -1.34
N LEU A 285 5.82 -17.77 -0.59
CA LEU A 285 4.86 -18.86 -0.59
C LEU A 285 4.20 -19.06 -1.95
N VAL A 286 3.95 -17.98 -2.70
CA VAL A 286 3.42 -18.03 -4.08
C VAL A 286 4.48 -18.52 -5.07
N VAL A 287 5.77 -18.21 -4.86
CA VAL A 287 6.87 -18.70 -5.73
C VAL A 287 7.10 -20.20 -5.57
N ILE A 288 6.97 -20.72 -4.34
CA ILE A 288 7.32 -22.09 -3.99
C ILE A 288 6.13 -23.06 -4.21
N GLY A 289 4.90 -22.57 -4.03
CA GLY A 289 3.65 -23.35 -4.07
C GLY A 289 2.94 -23.29 -5.39
#